data_47d625fa0a18632eaa08d40e84080ded
#
_entry.id   47d625fa0a18632eaa08d40e84080ded
#
_cell.length_a   1.000
_cell.length_b   1.000
_cell.length_c   1.000
_cell.angle_alpha   90.00
_cell.angle_beta   90.00
_cell.angle_gamma   90.00
#
_symmetry.space_group_name_H-M   'P 1'
#
loop_
_entity.id
_entity.type
_entity.pdbx_description
1 polymer ?
#
loop_
_entity_poly.entity_id
_entity_poly.type
_entity_poly.pdbx_seq_one_letter_code
_entity_poly.pdbx_strand_id
1 'polypeptide(L)'
;MMKRFLIIIIIGLVCLVLGVGGGIILGNKFFGKPQPLDGSYKEIAKPGAMLPLGDFTVNLADKDPHIVRFNLVLELSDPTFVTTISEQGWISRIKNEIILTCKNRYYDDLRTADGVLALAQDIAKRLNTVLPALKDKMPVRNVLFQEFILQ
;
A
#
# COMPACT_ATOMS: atom_id res chain seq x y z
N MET A 1 65.14 7.02 -37.74
CA MET A 1 63.72 7.38 -37.80
C MET A 1 62.80 6.24 -37.29
N MET A 2 63.08 4.99 -37.60
CA MET A 2 62.20 3.83 -37.20
C MET A 2 61.96 3.69 -35.68
N LYS A 3 63.00 3.88 -34.84
CA LYS A 3 62.88 3.71 -33.38
C LYS A 3 61.84 4.72 -32.75
N ARG A 4 61.78 5.94 -33.24
CA ARG A 4 60.86 6.96 -32.74
C ARG A 4 59.42 6.66 -33.16
N PHE A 5 59.22 6.09 -34.33
CA PHE A 5 57.90 5.66 -34.83
C PHE A 5 57.37 4.47 -34.03
N LEU A 6 58.24 3.53 -33.69
CA LEU A 6 57.90 2.36 -32.87
C LEU A 6 57.47 2.76 -31.45
N ILE A 7 58.15 3.74 -30.85
CA ILE A 7 57.78 4.27 -29.52
C ILE A 7 56.42 4.91 -29.52
N ILE A 8 56.06 5.67 -30.56
CA ILE A 8 54.75 6.33 -30.70
C ILE A 8 53.62 5.27 -30.81
N ILE A 9 53.86 4.19 -31.57
CA ILE A 9 52.88 3.10 -31.71
C ILE A 9 52.66 2.38 -30.37
N ILE A 10 53.72 2.11 -29.61
CA ILE A 10 53.63 1.46 -28.31
C ILE A 10 52.88 2.34 -27.31
N ILE A 11 53.14 3.63 -27.27
CA ILE A 11 52.43 4.59 -26.40
C ILE A 11 50.94 4.64 -26.78
N GLY A 12 50.62 4.70 -28.08
CA GLY A 12 49.21 4.68 -28.55
C GLY A 12 48.48 3.41 -28.15
N LEU A 13 49.13 2.25 -28.24
CA LEU A 13 48.54 0.96 -27.88
C LEU A 13 48.32 0.85 -26.35
N VAL A 14 49.24 1.36 -25.54
CA VAL A 14 49.08 1.41 -24.07
C VAL A 14 47.94 2.34 -23.66
N CYS A 15 47.80 3.53 -24.29
CA CYS A 15 46.69 4.43 -24.03
C CYS A 15 45.33 3.85 -24.43
N LEU A 16 45.28 3.06 -25.50
CA LEU A 16 44.06 2.39 -25.96
C LEU A 16 43.60 1.31 -24.97
N VAL A 17 44.55 0.49 -24.48
CA VAL A 17 44.26 -0.56 -23.47
C VAL A 17 43.81 0.07 -22.15
N LEU A 18 44.48 1.13 -21.69
CA LEU A 18 44.09 1.84 -20.47
C LEU A 18 42.74 2.59 -20.61
N GLY A 19 42.49 3.15 -21.80
CA GLY A 19 41.22 3.85 -22.08
C GLY A 19 40.01 2.91 -22.09
N VAL A 20 40.13 1.75 -22.77
CA VAL A 20 39.02 0.78 -22.82
C VAL A 20 38.86 0.06 -21.47
N GLY A 21 39.95 -0.36 -20.83
CA GLY A 21 39.89 -1.02 -19.52
C GLY A 21 39.39 -0.09 -18.41
N GLY A 22 39.90 1.14 -18.38
CA GLY A 22 39.49 2.17 -17.41
C GLY A 22 38.02 2.63 -17.63
N GLY A 23 37.62 2.75 -18.91
CA GLY A 23 36.26 3.14 -19.27
C GLY A 23 35.19 2.14 -18.81
N ILE A 24 35.47 0.83 -18.90
CA ILE A 24 34.55 -0.22 -18.44
C ILE A 24 34.42 -0.22 -16.91
N ILE A 25 35.51 -0.05 -16.19
CA ILE A 25 35.50 -0.08 -14.72
C ILE A 25 34.86 1.19 -14.14
N LEU A 26 35.16 2.35 -14.70
CA LEU A 26 34.58 3.62 -14.29
C LEU A 26 33.13 3.76 -14.77
N GLY A 27 32.81 3.31 -15.98
CA GLY A 27 31.45 3.30 -16.52
C GLY A 27 30.47 2.50 -15.64
N ASN A 28 30.87 1.31 -15.19
CA ASN A 28 30.06 0.50 -14.27
C ASN A 28 29.88 1.13 -12.87
N LYS A 29 30.78 2.02 -12.46
CA LYS A 29 30.70 2.72 -11.17
C LYS A 29 29.87 4.00 -11.23
N PHE A 30 29.89 4.71 -12.35
CA PHE A 30 29.22 6.01 -12.53
C PHE A 30 27.87 5.92 -13.25
N PHE A 31 27.69 4.97 -14.16
CA PHE A 31 26.43 4.80 -14.89
C PHE A 31 25.52 3.71 -14.32
N GLY A 32 25.83 3.17 -13.12
CA GLY A 32 25.05 2.09 -12.54
C GLY A 32 24.91 0.91 -13.52
N LYS A 33 25.01 -0.31 -13.09
CA LYS A 33 24.58 -1.45 -13.91
C LYS A 33 23.20 -1.09 -14.48
N PRO A 34 22.94 -1.25 -15.82
CA PRO A 34 21.58 -1.31 -16.28
C PRO A 34 20.91 -2.34 -15.37
N GLN A 35 20.00 -1.88 -14.51
CA GLN A 35 19.17 -2.84 -13.78
C GLN A 35 18.55 -3.68 -14.88
N PRO A 36 18.67 -5.02 -14.82
CA PRO A 36 17.81 -5.83 -15.63
C PRO A 36 16.43 -5.25 -15.38
N LEU A 37 15.67 -4.99 -16.42
CA LEU A 37 14.23 -4.90 -16.36
C LEU A 37 13.78 -6.32 -15.95
N ASP A 38 14.17 -6.67 -14.72
CA ASP A 38 13.58 -7.77 -14.02
C ASP A 38 12.14 -7.35 -13.90
N GLY A 39 11.32 -7.91 -14.75
CA GLY A 39 9.88 -7.85 -14.66
C GLY A 39 9.42 -8.59 -13.40
N SER A 40 10.09 -8.30 -12.29
CA SER A 40 9.56 -8.46 -10.96
C SER A 40 8.39 -7.50 -10.88
N TYR A 41 7.31 -7.86 -11.59
CA TYR A 41 6.01 -7.43 -11.17
C TYR A 41 6.00 -7.70 -9.67
N LYS A 42 6.03 -6.61 -8.88
CA LYS A 42 5.79 -6.69 -7.45
C LYS A 42 4.56 -7.58 -7.34
N GLU A 43 4.78 -8.82 -6.91
CA GLU A 43 3.74 -9.84 -6.90
C GLU A 43 2.57 -9.19 -6.16
N ILE A 44 1.52 -8.84 -6.91
CA ILE A 44 0.36 -8.18 -6.31
C ILE A 44 -0.13 -9.17 -5.30
N ALA A 45 0.08 -8.87 -4.03
CA ALA A 45 -0.30 -9.75 -2.94
C ALA A 45 -1.76 -10.16 -3.18
N LYS A 46 -2.00 -11.46 -3.29
CA LYS A 46 -3.35 -11.98 -3.50
C LYS A 46 -4.28 -11.37 -2.45
N PRO A 47 -5.49 -10.95 -2.85
CA PRO A 47 -6.47 -10.46 -1.89
C PRO A 47 -6.65 -11.45 -0.75
N GLY A 48 -6.74 -10.92 0.48
CA GLY A 48 -7.05 -11.72 1.66
C GLY A 48 -8.47 -12.24 1.65
N ALA A 49 -8.88 -12.89 2.72
CA ALA A 49 -10.26 -13.32 2.88
C ALA A 49 -11.16 -12.09 3.05
N MET A 50 -12.27 -12.03 2.29
CA MET A 50 -13.20 -10.91 2.29
C MET A 50 -14.42 -11.18 3.15
N LEU A 51 -14.76 -10.23 4.03
CA LEU A 51 -15.95 -10.28 4.88
C LEU A 51 -16.84 -9.08 4.55
N PRO A 52 -17.94 -9.24 3.79
CA PRO A 52 -18.87 -8.15 3.50
C PRO A 52 -19.69 -7.82 4.75
N LEU A 53 -19.80 -6.55 5.07
CA LEU A 53 -20.60 -6.03 6.19
C LEU A 53 -21.88 -5.36 5.74
N GLY A 54 -22.00 -5.06 4.43
CA GLY A 54 -23.17 -4.44 3.81
C GLY A 54 -23.18 -2.92 3.92
N ASP A 55 -24.39 -2.35 3.87
CA ASP A 55 -24.61 -0.91 3.77
C ASP A 55 -24.65 -0.24 5.13
N PHE A 56 -24.11 0.99 5.14
CA PHE A 56 -24.13 1.90 6.28
C PHE A 56 -24.67 3.25 5.83
N THR A 57 -25.43 3.89 6.70
CA THR A 57 -25.86 5.29 6.57
C THR A 57 -25.64 5.96 7.92
N VAL A 58 -24.78 6.96 7.99
CA VAL A 58 -24.35 7.57 9.24
C VAL A 58 -24.41 9.09 9.13
N ASN A 59 -24.99 9.76 10.15
CA ASN A 59 -24.91 11.20 10.28
C ASN A 59 -23.50 11.61 10.73
N LEU A 60 -22.96 12.65 10.10
CA LEU A 60 -21.65 13.23 10.43
C LEU A 60 -21.74 14.20 11.63
N ALA A 61 -20.60 14.70 12.07
CA ALA A 61 -20.48 15.56 13.25
C ALA A 61 -20.79 17.05 12.97
N ASP A 62 -21.12 17.38 11.73
CA ASP A 62 -21.43 18.75 11.32
C ASP A 62 -22.66 19.31 12.04
N LYS A 63 -22.74 20.64 12.14
CA LYS A 63 -23.92 21.33 12.67
C LYS A 63 -25.11 21.19 11.74
N ASP A 64 -24.86 21.31 10.42
CA ASP A 64 -25.85 21.03 9.40
C ASP A 64 -25.91 19.52 9.15
N PRO A 65 -27.10 18.97 8.90
CA PRO A 65 -27.27 17.53 8.79
C PRO A 65 -26.61 17.01 7.49
N HIS A 66 -25.42 16.47 7.63
CA HIS A 66 -24.75 15.72 6.56
C HIS A 66 -24.76 14.23 6.88
N ILE A 67 -24.88 13.42 5.83
CA ILE A 67 -24.84 11.97 5.93
C ILE A 67 -23.76 11.39 4.99
N VAL A 68 -23.15 10.31 5.43
CA VAL A 68 -22.35 9.44 4.59
C VAL A 68 -23.05 8.10 4.44
N ARG A 69 -23.16 7.63 3.20
CA ARG A 69 -23.64 6.29 2.87
C ARG A 69 -22.52 5.53 2.16
N PHE A 70 -22.27 4.31 2.60
CA PHE A 70 -21.23 3.45 1.99
C PHE A 70 -21.56 1.98 2.16
N ASN A 71 -21.05 1.15 1.24
CA ASN A 71 -20.99 -0.30 1.37
C ASN A 71 -19.57 -0.69 1.74
N LEU A 72 -19.40 -1.56 2.75
CA LEU A 72 -18.11 -1.86 3.35
C LEU A 72 -17.80 -3.36 3.34
N VAL A 73 -16.56 -3.68 2.97
CA VAL A 73 -15.98 -5.02 3.04
C VAL A 73 -14.69 -4.97 3.84
N LEU A 74 -14.51 -5.88 4.76
CA LEU A 74 -13.23 -6.08 5.45
C LEU A 74 -12.37 -7.08 4.68
N GLU A 75 -11.13 -6.73 4.41
CA GLU A 75 -10.09 -7.67 4.02
C GLU A 75 -9.41 -8.18 5.29
N LEU A 76 -9.50 -9.48 5.54
CA LEU A 76 -8.93 -10.12 6.71
C LEU A 76 -7.53 -10.66 6.41
N SER A 77 -6.67 -10.65 7.42
CA SER A 77 -5.28 -11.10 7.29
C SER A 77 -5.14 -12.61 7.13
N ASP A 78 -6.15 -13.38 7.57
CA ASP A 78 -6.16 -14.82 7.51
C ASP A 78 -7.61 -15.33 7.36
N PRO A 79 -7.87 -16.37 6.52
CA PRO A 79 -9.22 -16.91 6.32
C PRO A 79 -9.88 -17.45 7.60
N THR A 80 -9.10 -17.88 8.58
CA THR A 80 -9.62 -18.41 9.86
C THR A 80 -10.39 -17.33 10.66
N PHE A 81 -10.12 -16.04 10.41
CA PHE A 81 -10.87 -14.96 11.03
C PHE A 81 -12.32 -14.87 10.54
N VAL A 82 -12.62 -15.34 9.32
CA VAL A 82 -13.99 -15.31 8.79
C VAL A 82 -14.95 -16.04 9.70
N THR A 83 -14.60 -17.26 10.10
CA THR A 83 -15.43 -18.07 10.99
C THR A 83 -15.58 -17.44 12.36
N THR A 84 -14.47 -16.98 12.96
CA THR A 84 -14.48 -16.37 14.30
C THR A 84 -15.28 -15.08 14.34
N ILE A 85 -15.17 -14.24 13.30
CA ILE A 85 -15.82 -12.91 13.25
C ILE A 85 -17.27 -13.02 12.77
N SER A 86 -17.62 -14.03 11.97
CA SER A 86 -19.00 -14.21 11.47
C SER A 86 -20.00 -14.55 12.55
N GLU A 87 -19.58 -14.86 13.77
CA GLU A 87 -20.48 -14.97 14.90
C GLU A 87 -21.27 -13.67 15.12
N GLN A 88 -22.56 -13.78 15.37
CA GLN A 88 -23.50 -12.65 15.39
C GLN A 88 -23.08 -11.53 16.36
N GLY A 89 -22.50 -11.89 17.50
CA GLY A 89 -22.04 -10.91 18.49
C GLY A 89 -20.90 -10.02 17.98
N TRP A 90 -19.96 -10.58 17.26
CA TRP A 90 -18.83 -9.83 16.67
C TRP A 90 -19.27 -8.92 15.55
N ILE A 91 -20.14 -9.35 14.66
CA ILE A 91 -20.67 -8.53 13.56
C ILE A 91 -21.37 -7.27 14.11
N SER A 92 -22.20 -7.42 15.14
CA SER A 92 -22.87 -6.27 15.77
C SER A 92 -21.88 -5.29 16.39
N ARG A 93 -20.83 -5.80 17.05
CA ARG A 93 -19.77 -4.97 17.63
C ARG A 93 -18.98 -4.22 16.57
N ILE A 94 -18.60 -4.91 15.50
CA ILE A 94 -17.90 -4.31 14.34
C ILE A 94 -18.72 -3.17 13.75
N LYS A 95 -20.01 -3.41 13.48
CA LYS A 95 -20.89 -2.38 12.92
C LYS A 95 -21.00 -1.17 13.83
N ASN A 96 -21.11 -1.38 15.14
CA ASN A 96 -21.13 -0.29 16.11
C ASN A 96 -19.85 0.55 16.09
N GLU A 97 -18.67 -0.08 16.09
CA GLU A 97 -17.39 0.63 16.05
C GLU A 97 -17.21 1.43 14.76
N ILE A 98 -17.66 0.90 13.63
CA ILE A 98 -17.67 1.61 12.35
C ILE A 98 -18.54 2.86 12.42
N ILE A 99 -19.77 2.72 12.92
CA ILE A 99 -20.70 3.84 13.07
C ILE A 99 -20.11 4.93 13.98
N LEU A 100 -19.52 4.55 15.12
CA LEU A 100 -18.90 5.50 16.05
C LEU A 100 -17.70 6.22 15.42
N THR A 101 -16.90 5.52 14.62
CA THR A 101 -15.75 6.10 13.93
C THR A 101 -16.23 7.12 12.88
N CYS A 102 -17.28 6.80 12.13
CA CYS A 102 -17.86 7.71 11.13
C CYS A 102 -18.54 8.94 11.79
N LYS A 103 -19.23 8.77 12.90
CA LYS A 103 -19.89 9.88 13.62
C LYS A 103 -18.96 10.96 14.13
N ASN A 104 -17.67 10.68 14.24
CA ASN A 104 -16.65 11.63 14.65
C ASN A 104 -16.00 12.38 13.45
N ARG A 105 -16.53 12.19 12.22
CA ARG A 105 -16.04 12.84 11.00
C ARG A 105 -16.92 13.99 10.58
N TYR A 106 -16.31 14.98 9.97
CA TYR A 106 -16.98 16.11 9.33
C TYR A 106 -17.09 15.90 7.83
N TYR A 107 -18.06 16.53 7.20
CA TYR A 107 -18.28 16.49 5.76
C TYR A 107 -17.01 16.86 4.97
N ASP A 108 -16.35 17.95 5.35
CA ASP A 108 -15.14 18.42 4.68
C ASP A 108 -13.96 17.43 4.75
N ASP A 109 -13.87 16.65 5.84
CA ASP A 109 -12.84 15.62 5.99
C ASP A 109 -12.99 14.52 4.93
N LEU A 110 -14.21 14.21 4.52
CA LEU A 110 -14.54 13.07 3.65
C LEU A 110 -14.69 13.45 2.16
N ARG A 111 -14.54 14.72 1.81
CA ARG A 111 -14.63 15.20 0.41
C ARG A 111 -13.46 14.79 -0.47
N THR A 112 -12.34 14.41 0.12
CA THR A 112 -11.10 14.08 -0.59
C THR A 112 -10.82 12.58 -0.53
N ALA A 113 -10.10 12.07 -1.52
CA ALA A 113 -9.65 10.67 -1.52
C ALA A 113 -8.79 10.35 -0.28
N ASP A 114 -7.92 11.28 0.13
CA ASP A 114 -7.08 11.11 1.33
C ASP A 114 -7.92 11.03 2.60
N GLY A 115 -9.00 11.80 2.70
CA GLY A 115 -9.93 11.75 3.83
C GLY A 115 -10.69 10.42 3.91
N VAL A 116 -11.13 9.88 2.78
CA VAL A 116 -11.74 8.55 2.71
C VAL A 116 -10.74 7.46 3.08
N LEU A 117 -9.49 7.57 2.61
CA LEU A 117 -8.41 6.64 2.98
C LEU A 117 -8.11 6.71 4.48
N ALA A 118 -8.03 7.90 5.05
CA ALA A 118 -7.83 8.10 6.49
C ALA A 118 -8.98 7.46 7.31
N LEU A 119 -10.23 7.60 6.87
CA LEU A 119 -11.38 6.93 7.49
C LEU A 119 -11.23 5.41 7.45
N ALA A 120 -10.83 4.83 6.31
CA ALA A 120 -10.60 3.39 6.18
C ALA A 120 -9.53 2.89 7.16
N GLN A 121 -8.42 3.62 7.27
CA GLN A 121 -7.31 3.30 8.19
C GLN A 121 -7.73 3.38 9.66
N ASP A 122 -8.51 4.40 10.04
CA ASP A 122 -8.99 4.56 11.40
C ASP A 122 -10.00 3.47 11.78
N ILE A 123 -10.91 3.09 10.87
CA ILE A 123 -11.79 1.95 11.06
C ILE A 123 -10.97 0.67 11.26
N ALA A 124 -9.99 0.39 10.39
CA ALA A 124 -9.13 -0.79 10.52
C ALA A 124 -8.39 -0.83 11.86
N LYS A 125 -7.79 0.30 12.26
CA LYS A 125 -7.11 0.46 13.53
C LYS A 125 -8.06 0.22 14.71
N ARG A 126 -9.24 0.81 14.67
CA ARG A 126 -10.25 0.68 15.73
C ARG A 126 -10.74 -0.76 15.86
N LEU A 127 -11.03 -1.42 14.74
CA LEU A 127 -11.45 -2.82 14.74
C LEU A 127 -10.35 -3.75 15.27
N ASN A 128 -9.10 -3.50 14.93
CA ASN A 128 -7.97 -4.29 15.42
C ASN A 128 -7.71 -4.13 16.94
N THR A 129 -8.24 -3.08 17.58
CA THR A 129 -8.19 -2.96 19.04
C THR A 129 -9.28 -3.73 19.77
N VAL A 130 -10.41 -3.99 19.12
CA VAL A 130 -11.57 -4.64 19.76
C VAL A 130 -11.76 -6.09 19.37
N LEU A 131 -11.19 -6.51 18.24
CA LEU A 131 -11.27 -7.89 17.76
C LEU A 131 -10.14 -8.75 18.34
N PRO A 132 -10.38 -10.06 18.55
CA PRO A 132 -9.34 -10.95 19.06
C PRO A 132 -8.23 -11.14 18.02
N ALA A 133 -6.97 -10.96 18.45
CA ALA A 133 -5.82 -11.36 17.66
C ALA A 133 -5.65 -12.88 17.68
N LEU A 134 -5.28 -13.48 16.55
CA LEU A 134 -4.95 -14.91 16.45
C LEU A 134 -3.48 -15.04 16.02
N LYS A 135 -2.69 -15.81 16.78
CA LYS A 135 -1.27 -16.07 16.47
C LYS A 135 -0.49 -14.76 16.18
N ASP A 136 -0.66 -13.75 17.01
CA ASP A 136 -0.03 -12.42 16.90
C ASP A 136 -0.34 -11.65 15.59
N LYS A 137 -1.38 -12.09 14.85
CA LYS A 137 -1.86 -11.37 13.67
C LYS A 137 -3.08 -10.53 14.01
N MET A 138 -3.05 -9.29 13.54
CA MET A 138 -4.22 -8.40 13.55
C MET A 138 -5.27 -8.91 12.56
N PRO A 139 -6.55 -9.01 12.95
CA PRO A 139 -7.58 -9.59 12.10
C PRO A 139 -7.87 -8.79 10.83
N VAL A 140 -7.97 -7.47 10.92
CA VAL A 140 -8.30 -6.61 9.77
C VAL A 140 -7.04 -6.10 9.11
N ARG A 141 -6.88 -6.43 7.83
CA ARG A 141 -5.78 -5.97 6.97
C ARG A 141 -6.13 -4.64 6.30
N ASN A 142 -7.29 -4.59 5.65
CA ASN A 142 -7.79 -3.40 4.97
C ASN A 142 -9.30 -3.26 5.16
N VAL A 143 -9.76 -2.02 5.04
CA VAL A 143 -11.18 -1.65 4.93
C VAL A 143 -11.40 -1.14 3.51
N LEU A 144 -12.35 -1.72 2.80
CA LEU A 144 -12.65 -1.43 1.41
C LEU A 144 -14.06 -0.89 1.30
N PHE A 145 -14.20 0.29 0.69
CA PHE A 145 -15.49 0.86 0.34
C PHE A 145 -15.83 0.44 -1.09
N GLN A 146 -16.98 -0.22 -1.31
CA GLN A 146 -17.50 -0.57 -2.63
C GLN A 146 -18.35 0.55 -3.22
N GLU A 147 -19.02 1.30 -2.37
CA GLU A 147 -19.79 2.50 -2.66
C GLU A 147 -19.48 3.54 -1.58
N PHE A 148 -19.40 4.82 -1.94
CA PHE A 148 -19.21 5.91 -0.98
C PHE A 148 -19.90 7.17 -1.50
N ILE A 149 -20.97 7.57 -0.83
CA ILE A 149 -21.81 8.73 -1.16
C ILE A 149 -21.82 9.68 0.02
N LEU A 150 -21.56 10.95 -0.25
CA LEU A 150 -21.56 12.03 0.73
C LEU A 150 -22.66 13.02 0.38
N GLN A 151 -23.55 13.33 1.30
CA GLN A 151 -24.71 14.23 1.13
C GLN A 151 -24.83 15.20 2.30
#